data_5203ad502774728286a72ac2d1d5aa55
#
_entry.id   5203ad502774728286a72ac2d1d5aa55
#
_cell.length_a   1.000
_cell.length_b   1.000
_cell.length_c   1.000
_cell.angle_alpha   90.00
_cell.angle_beta   90.00
_cell.angle_gamma   90.00
#
_symmetry.space_group_name_H-M   'P 1'
#
loop_
_entity.id
_entity.type
_entity.pdbx_description
1 polymer ?
#
loop_
_entity_poly.entity_id
_entity_poly.type
_entity_poly.pdbx_seq_one_letter_code
_entity_poly.pdbx_strand_id
1 'polypeptide(L)'
;LVGSEMCIRDRVSASGSSAIGNVIAVIGDGALSSAIAFEGLNNAAEQGGNLIIIVNDNEMSIAEDFGGMYGSLAALRKSDGTAALNLFKAFGLDYRYVERGNDVHALVEALRAVKDIDHPIVVHVHTTKGLGFDEAAGDGNNGSDGCNQTGTEPHAGQCEANHWQNPDSALNAALDARKYYGAMAMNSLESRFANEPGLVVISPATPGSNGITRDFRERAGAHYIDTGITEEHAAAFAAGIAKAGGRPVLATSATFFQRTFDQLQQELSLNHVPVTLLIFGAGLSGTDNTHSGAFDITMFANIPDLTCLAPTSGEQMLDMLAWATGPSEHGVVAIRMPGEQILELERAADMAFDPIARAAGHEPAIPAVDNAGDCPFNRYQILQAGRDIAVLGLGNTVALASQVVDRLSEGGADGDSNGLPALPVTATLIAVPQYSSLDEELLSMLADGHRIVVTLEDGQLEGGWGEKITAFYANSTDSRANAVHVLNFGAVKEFTDRVPLADLNRRYGLTPERIVNRIRQARP
;
A
#
# COMPACT_ATOMS: atom_id res chain seq x y z
N LEU A 1 2.73 10.12 14.72
CA LEU A 1 3.74 10.63 15.70
C LEU A 1 3.12 11.55 16.76
N VAL A 2 2.12 12.38 16.43
CA VAL A 2 1.52 13.32 17.42
C VAL A 2 0.98 12.61 18.67
N GLY A 3 0.39 11.41 18.51
CA GLY A 3 -0.10 10.63 19.66
C GLY A 3 0.99 10.07 20.57
N SER A 4 2.17 9.74 20.03
CA SER A 4 3.30 9.21 20.79
C SER A 4 3.98 10.29 21.64
N GLU A 5 4.09 11.50 21.15
CA GLU A 5 4.66 12.63 21.90
C GLU A 5 3.77 13.02 23.10
N MET A 6 2.44 12.95 22.92
CA MET A 6 1.49 13.15 24.03
C MET A 6 1.69 12.11 25.14
N CYS A 7 1.82 10.83 24.77
CA CYS A 7 2.11 9.75 25.71
C CYS A 7 3.48 9.92 26.42
N ILE A 8 4.49 10.41 25.71
CA ILE A 8 5.81 10.69 26.29
C ILE A 8 5.70 11.78 27.35
N ARG A 9 5.01 12.88 27.03
CA ARG A 9 4.75 13.97 27.98
C ARG A 9 4.08 13.46 29.25
N ASP A 10 3.01 12.69 29.12
CA ASP A 10 2.23 12.19 30.26
C ASP A 10 3.05 11.24 31.14
N ARG A 11 3.87 10.39 30.52
CA ARG A 11 4.77 9.48 31.23
C ARG A 11 5.84 10.24 32.00
N VAL A 12 6.42 11.30 31.42
CA VAL A 12 7.41 12.17 32.08
C VAL A 12 6.76 12.92 33.24
N SER A 13 5.54 13.45 33.06
CA SER A 13 4.78 14.13 34.12
C SER A 13 4.44 13.19 35.28
N ALA A 14 4.07 11.94 35.00
CA ALA A 14 3.71 10.93 36.00
C ALA A 14 4.92 10.40 36.80
N SER A 15 6.14 10.55 36.27
CA SER A 15 7.37 10.04 36.92
C SER A 15 7.83 10.85 38.16
N GLY A 16 7.19 11.98 38.45
CA GLY A 16 7.52 12.83 39.62
C GLY A 16 8.89 13.51 39.55
N SER A 17 9.53 13.52 38.38
CA SER A 17 10.80 14.20 38.17
C SER A 17 10.60 15.72 38.21
N SER A 18 11.27 16.41 39.12
CA SER A 18 11.20 17.88 39.27
C SER A 18 11.90 18.67 38.13
N ALA A 19 12.44 17.98 37.13
CA ALA A 19 13.12 18.56 35.96
C ALA A 19 12.50 18.02 34.67
N ILE A 20 11.22 18.28 34.46
CA ILE A 20 10.55 17.98 33.18
C ILE A 20 10.98 19.04 32.18
N GLY A 21 11.71 18.62 31.14
CA GLY A 21 12.03 19.49 30.01
C GLY A 21 10.78 19.78 29.14
N ASN A 22 10.95 20.65 28.15
CA ASN A 22 9.88 20.89 27.17
C ASN A 22 9.64 19.62 26.35
N VAL A 23 8.36 19.32 26.09
CA VAL A 23 7.97 18.29 25.11
C VAL A 23 7.66 18.99 23.81
N ILE A 24 8.32 18.57 22.73
CA ILE A 24 8.21 19.20 21.40
C ILE A 24 7.68 18.18 20.41
N ALA A 25 6.53 18.46 19.81
CA ALA A 25 5.98 17.72 18.68
C ALA A 25 6.19 18.50 17.38
N VAL A 26 6.70 17.86 16.34
CA VAL A 26 6.87 18.49 15.02
C VAL A 26 5.95 17.79 14.03
N ILE A 27 5.14 18.58 13.31
CA ILE A 27 4.19 18.07 12.32
C ILE A 27 4.23 18.95 11.06
N GLY A 28 4.21 18.32 9.88
CA GLY A 28 4.04 19.03 8.61
C GLY A 28 2.57 19.40 8.36
N ASP A 29 2.37 20.42 7.54
CA ASP A 29 1.03 20.89 7.11
C ASP A 29 0.20 19.79 6.45
N GLY A 30 0.79 18.96 5.59
CA GLY A 30 0.11 17.80 5.00
C GLY A 30 -0.37 16.80 6.07
N ALA A 31 0.52 16.41 7.00
CA ALA A 31 0.17 15.49 8.09
C ALA A 31 -0.83 16.07 9.08
N LEU A 32 -0.90 17.40 9.21
CA LEU A 32 -1.87 18.12 10.04
C LEU A 32 -3.32 17.89 9.59
N SER A 33 -3.56 17.52 8.33
CA SER A 33 -4.90 17.19 7.81
C SER A 33 -5.46 15.86 8.32
N SER A 34 -4.63 15.03 8.93
CA SER A 34 -5.01 13.70 9.43
C SER A 34 -5.92 13.78 10.66
N ALA A 35 -6.90 12.86 10.76
CA ALA A 35 -7.82 12.79 11.88
C ALA A 35 -7.11 12.75 13.23
N ILE A 36 -6.07 11.92 13.38
CA ILE A 36 -5.31 11.80 14.62
C ILE A 36 -4.58 13.10 15.03
N ALA A 37 -4.25 13.96 14.07
CA ALA A 37 -3.69 15.28 14.38
C ALA A 37 -4.72 16.20 15.04
N PHE A 38 -5.98 16.18 14.55
CA PHE A 38 -7.09 16.93 15.17
C PHE A 38 -7.41 16.41 16.56
N GLU A 39 -7.43 15.08 16.75
CA GLU A 39 -7.58 14.46 18.08
C GLU A 39 -6.45 14.89 19.01
N GLY A 40 -5.20 14.89 18.51
CA GLY A 40 -4.02 15.34 19.26
C GLY A 40 -4.11 16.81 19.69
N LEU A 41 -4.51 17.71 18.77
CA LEU A 41 -4.69 19.14 19.07
C LEU A 41 -5.79 19.36 20.12
N ASN A 42 -6.94 18.68 19.97
CA ASN A 42 -8.06 18.76 20.92
C ASN A 42 -7.63 18.31 22.33
N ASN A 43 -6.93 17.19 22.43
CA ASN A 43 -6.46 16.66 23.71
C ASN A 43 -5.33 17.50 24.32
N ALA A 44 -4.45 18.09 23.49
CA ALA A 44 -3.38 18.95 23.97
C ALA A 44 -3.89 20.15 24.76
N ALA A 45 -4.96 20.78 24.27
CA ALA A 45 -5.60 21.91 24.95
C ALA A 45 -6.18 21.53 26.32
N GLU A 46 -6.82 20.36 26.41
CA GLU A 46 -7.45 19.89 27.67
C GLU A 46 -6.43 19.48 28.72
N GLN A 47 -5.37 18.79 28.30
CA GLN A 47 -4.38 18.23 29.22
C GLN A 47 -3.39 19.28 29.75
N GLY A 48 -3.21 20.41 29.08
CA GLY A 48 -2.27 21.46 29.49
C GLY A 48 -0.81 21.01 29.48
N GLY A 49 0.04 21.67 30.27
CA GLY A 49 1.47 21.36 30.39
C GLY A 49 2.32 22.00 29.28
N ASN A 50 3.64 21.79 29.31
CA ASN A 50 4.61 22.49 28.48
C ASN A 50 4.83 21.81 27.09
N LEU A 51 3.77 21.58 26.35
CA LEU A 51 3.82 21.01 25.01
C LEU A 51 3.99 22.12 23.94
N ILE A 52 5.08 22.06 23.19
CA ILE A 52 5.34 22.93 22.06
C ILE A 52 5.06 22.15 20.76
N ILE A 53 4.06 22.57 20.00
CA ILE A 53 3.69 21.94 18.72
C ILE A 53 4.24 22.80 17.59
N ILE A 54 5.24 22.31 16.90
CA ILE A 54 5.82 22.98 15.72
C ILE A 54 5.08 22.51 14.47
N VAL A 55 4.32 23.39 13.84
CA VAL A 55 3.68 23.15 12.54
C VAL A 55 4.62 23.69 11.47
N ASN A 56 5.26 22.77 10.72
CA ASN A 56 6.09 23.11 9.57
C ASN A 56 5.20 23.22 8.33
N ASP A 57 4.82 24.44 8.00
CA ASP A 57 3.95 24.77 6.86
C ASP A 57 4.82 25.19 5.67
N ASN A 58 4.85 24.35 4.64
CA ASN A 58 5.58 24.62 3.40
C ASN A 58 4.66 24.66 2.16
N GLU A 59 3.36 24.78 2.39
CA GLU A 59 2.31 24.87 1.37
C GLU A 59 2.21 23.64 0.47
N MET A 60 2.73 22.51 0.93
CA MET A 60 2.71 21.25 0.20
C MET A 60 2.64 20.04 1.11
N SER A 61 1.77 19.11 0.74
CA SER A 61 1.77 17.73 1.21
C SER A 61 2.79 16.87 0.42
N ILE A 62 2.53 15.60 0.21
CA ILE A 62 3.25 14.74 -0.74
C ILE A 62 2.95 15.20 -2.18
N ALA A 63 1.68 15.49 -2.46
CA ALA A 63 1.19 16.21 -3.63
C ALA A 63 0.77 17.64 -3.21
N GLU A 64 -0.13 18.27 -3.95
CA GLU A 64 -0.72 19.55 -3.58
C GLU A 64 -1.54 19.42 -2.28
N ASP A 65 -1.62 20.50 -1.52
CA ASP A 65 -2.48 20.55 -0.34
C ASP A 65 -3.96 20.48 -0.72
N PHE A 66 -4.71 19.58 -0.06
CA PHE A 66 -6.14 19.41 -0.26
C PHE A 66 -6.90 19.42 1.07
N GLY A 67 -7.89 20.31 1.18
CA GLY A 67 -8.76 20.42 2.33
C GLY A 67 -9.00 21.85 2.81
N GLY A 68 -10.11 22.07 3.51
CA GLY A 68 -10.56 23.40 3.93
C GLY A 68 -9.64 24.11 4.95
N MET A 69 -8.84 23.38 5.71
CA MET A 69 -7.94 23.98 6.71
C MET A 69 -6.81 24.80 6.09
N TYR A 70 -6.37 24.48 4.85
CA TYR A 70 -5.28 25.19 4.19
C TYR A 70 -5.64 26.65 3.87
N GLY A 71 -6.92 26.97 3.66
CA GLY A 71 -7.40 28.33 3.57
C GLY A 71 -7.14 29.12 4.86
N SER A 72 -7.28 28.50 6.03
CA SER A 72 -6.94 29.11 7.32
C SER A 72 -5.44 29.30 7.48
N LEU A 73 -4.61 28.30 7.14
CA LEU A 73 -3.15 28.42 7.17
C LEU A 73 -2.65 29.53 6.23
N ALA A 74 -3.16 29.61 5.00
CA ALA A 74 -2.84 30.68 4.05
C ALA A 74 -3.23 32.07 4.58
N ALA A 75 -4.37 32.20 5.26
CA ALA A 75 -4.76 33.46 5.88
C ALA A 75 -3.82 33.86 7.02
N LEU A 76 -3.37 32.90 7.82
CA LEU A 76 -2.38 33.12 8.89
C LEU A 76 -1.03 33.55 8.32
N ARG A 77 -0.52 32.91 7.27
CA ARG A 77 0.71 33.33 6.58
C ARG A 77 0.60 34.77 6.05
N LYS A 78 -0.46 35.07 5.30
CA LYS A 78 -0.68 36.40 4.71
C LYS A 78 -0.82 37.53 5.73
N SER A 79 -1.19 37.22 6.96
CA SER A 79 -1.44 38.18 8.03
C SER A 79 -0.36 38.21 9.11
N ASP A 80 0.78 37.57 8.88
CA ASP A 80 1.84 37.42 9.89
C ASP A 80 1.29 36.85 11.21
N GLY A 81 0.43 35.81 11.08
CA GLY A 81 -0.20 35.12 12.19
C GLY A 81 -1.36 35.82 12.90
N THR A 82 -1.79 37.00 12.40
CA THR A 82 -2.79 37.83 13.08
C THR A 82 -4.23 37.65 12.58
N ALA A 83 -4.47 36.77 11.60
CA ALA A 83 -5.82 36.52 11.09
C ALA A 83 -6.80 36.18 12.23
N ALA A 84 -8.02 36.73 12.15
CA ALA A 84 -9.05 36.53 13.16
C ALA A 84 -9.50 35.06 13.23
N LEU A 85 -9.56 34.36 12.10
CA LEU A 85 -9.81 32.93 12.03
C LEU A 85 -8.50 32.18 12.20
N ASN A 86 -8.32 31.54 13.33
CA ASN A 86 -7.12 30.76 13.65
C ASN A 86 -7.55 29.39 14.18
N LEU A 87 -7.27 28.36 13.38
CA LEU A 87 -7.61 26.96 13.68
C LEU A 87 -7.08 26.53 15.07
N PHE A 88 -5.85 26.88 15.40
CA PHE A 88 -5.20 26.45 16.63
C PHE A 88 -5.81 27.12 17.87
N LYS A 89 -6.13 28.41 17.75
CA LYS A 89 -6.85 29.12 18.81
C LYS A 89 -8.29 28.61 19.01
N ALA A 90 -8.91 28.08 17.95
CA ALA A 90 -10.22 27.45 18.05
C ALA A 90 -10.21 26.17 18.91
N PHE A 91 -9.08 25.47 19.00
CA PHE A 91 -8.84 24.38 19.94
C PHE A 91 -8.46 24.83 21.35
N GLY A 92 -8.31 26.14 21.62
CA GLY A 92 -7.87 26.66 22.91
C GLY A 92 -6.35 26.67 23.11
N LEU A 93 -5.57 26.52 22.06
CA LEU A 93 -4.12 26.54 22.10
C LEU A 93 -3.56 27.95 21.91
N ASP A 94 -2.49 28.27 22.61
CA ASP A 94 -1.70 29.47 22.31
C ASP A 94 -0.99 29.31 20.96
N TYR A 95 -0.69 30.45 20.34
CA TYR A 95 -0.22 30.47 18.95
C TYR A 95 0.84 31.53 18.70
N ARG A 96 1.90 31.12 18.00
CA ARG A 96 2.97 31.99 17.53
C ARG A 96 3.30 31.67 16.07
N TYR A 97 3.44 32.72 15.24
CA TYR A 97 3.84 32.59 13.84
C TYR A 97 5.32 32.91 13.63
N VAL A 98 5.99 32.24 12.70
CA VAL A 98 7.37 32.44 12.31
C VAL A 98 7.46 32.43 10.78
N GLU A 99 7.56 33.60 10.16
CA GLU A 99 7.61 33.77 8.71
C GLU A 99 8.90 33.19 8.09
N ARG A 100 10.05 33.38 8.74
CA ARG A 100 11.35 32.95 8.22
C ARG A 100 11.76 31.60 8.77
N GLY A 101 11.00 30.54 8.42
CA GLY A 101 11.19 29.19 8.97
C GLY A 101 12.47 28.49 8.49
N ASN A 102 13.09 28.91 7.39
CA ASN A 102 14.39 28.41 6.96
C ASN A 102 15.56 29.20 7.58
N ASP A 103 15.32 30.25 8.37
CA ASP A 103 16.33 31.00 9.10
C ASP A 103 16.51 30.44 10.53
N VAL A 104 17.66 29.82 10.78
CA VAL A 104 17.99 29.22 12.07
C VAL A 104 17.93 30.23 13.23
N HIS A 105 18.31 31.51 13.00
CA HIS A 105 18.27 32.53 14.04
C HIS A 105 16.83 32.86 14.41
N ALA A 106 15.91 32.99 13.44
CA ALA A 106 14.50 33.23 13.69
C ALA A 106 13.84 32.07 14.44
N LEU A 107 14.20 30.82 14.09
CA LEU A 107 13.72 29.63 14.82
C LEU A 107 14.22 29.61 16.27
N VAL A 108 15.50 29.88 16.50
CA VAL A 108 16.09 29.91 17.84
C VAL A 108 15.43 30.98 18.70
N GLU A 109 15.17 32.17 18.15
CA GLU A 109 14.45 33.25 18.86
C GLU A 109 13.02 32.82 19.20
N ALA A 110 12.29 32.23 18.24
CA ALA A 110 10.93 31.77 18.45
C ALA A 110 10.84 30.70 19.57
N LEU A 111 11.74 29.70 19.51
CA LEU A 111 11.78 28.62 20.50
C LEU A 111 12.22 29.11 21.88
N ARG A 112 13.16 30.05 21.97
CA ARG A 112 13.53 30.69 23.24
C ARG A 112 12.39 31.43 23.90
N ALA A 113 11.50 32.01 23.10
CA ALA A 113 10.35 32.75 23.63
C ALA A 113 9.23 31.85 24.17
N VAL A 114 9.19 30.59 23.76
CA VAL A 114 8.18 29.61 24.20
C VAL A 114 8.78 28.49 25.08
N LYS A 115 10.07 28.53 25.25
CA LYS A 115 10.77 27.62 26.15
C LYS A 115 10.25 27.78 27.59
N ASP A 116 10.05 26.68 28.27
CA ASP A 116 9.66 26.62 29.68
C ASP A 116 8.27 27.24 30.00
N ILE A 117 7.37 27.33 29.01
CA ILE A 117 5.96 27.69 29.27
C ILE A 117 5.24 26.55 30.00
N ASP A 118 4.14 26.86 30.67
CA ASP A 118 3.34 25.93 31.47
C ASP A 118 2.03 25.48 30.80
N HIS A 119 1.85 25.83 29.53
CA HIS A 119 0.65 25.54 28.75
C HIS A 119 1.02 25.18 27.31
N PRO A 120 0.16 24.46 26.56
CA PRO A 120 0.44 24.07 25.19
C PRO A 120 0.41 25.26 24.24
N ILE A 121 1.38 25.30 23.32
CA ILE A 121 1.48 26.32 22.28
C ILE A 121 1.78 25.73 20.92
N VAL A 122 1.20 26.32 19.87
CA VAL A 122 1.54 26.06 18.49
C VAL A 122 2.51 27.11 17.99
N VAL A 123 3.67 26.67 17.49
CA VAL A 123 4.63 27.47 16.74
C VAL A 123 4.47 27.13 15.26
N HIS A 124 3.79 28.01 14.53
CA HIS A 124 3.51 27.83 13.11
C HIS A 124 4.67 28.45 12.31
N VAL A 125 5.43 27.59 11.66
CA VAL A 125 6.69 27.94 10.97
C VAL A 125 6.48 27.83 9.47
N HIS A 126 6.58 28.97 8.77
CA HIS A 126 6.52 29.00 7.30
C HIS A 126 7.88 28.69 6.71
N THR A 127 7.98 27.64 5.90
CA THR A 127 9.22 27.18 5.27
C THR A 127 9.05 27.06 3.76
N THR A 128 10.17 27.05 3.05
CA THR A 128 10.22 26.69 1.63
C THR A 128 10.77 25.29 1.50
N LYS A 129 9.97 24.38 0.92
CA LYS A 129 10.34 22.97 0.70
C LYS A 129 11.51 22.88 -0.28
N GLY A 130 12.54 22.09 0.07
CA GLY A 130 13.70 21.85 -0.80
C GLY A 130 14.72 22.99 -0.82
N LEU A 131 14.56 24.06 -0.04
CA LEU A 131 15.54 25.14 0.02
C LEU A 131 16.92 24.63 0.47
N GLY A 132 17.96 24.91 -0.34
CA GLY A 132 19.33 24.43 -0.12
C GLY A 132 19.64 23.05 -0.71
N PHE A 133 18.67 22.33 -1.26
CA PHE A 133 18.91 21.04 -1.90
C PHE A 133 19.57 21.19 -3.27
N ASP A 134 19.15 22.20 -4.07
CA ASP A 134 19.67 22.43 -5.41
C ASP A 134 21.12 22.95 -5.41
N GLU A 135 21.58 23.58 -4.30
CA GLU A 135 22.95 24.05 -4.15
C GLU A 135 23.95 22.91 -3.91
N ALA A 136 23.49 21.77 -3.36
CA ALA A 136 24.32 20.59 -3.11
C ALA A 136 24.43 19.66 -4.34
N ALA A 137 23.53 19.79 -5.32
CA ALA A 137 23.47 19.00 -6.54
C ALA A 137 24.23 19.62 -7.73
N GLY A 138 25.06 20.65 -7.49
CA GLY A 138 25.92 21.25 -8.50
C GLY A 138 27.03 20.32 -8.92
N ASP A 139 26.77 19.48 -9.87
CA ASP A 139 27.58 19.01 -11.01
C ASP A 139 26.94 17.75 -11.62
N GLY A 140 26.36 17.86 -12.80
CA GLY A 140 26.04 16.70 -13.61
C GLY A 140 24.66 16.68 -14.23
N ASN A 141 24.50 17.48 -15.25
CA ASN A 141 23.76 17.18 -16.47
C ASN A 141 22.91 15.90 -16.46
N ASN A 142 21.66 15.99 -16.00
CA ASN A 142 20.58 15.13 -16.48
C ASN A 142 19.28 15.93 -16.48
N GLY A 143 18.97 16.44 -17.67
CA GLY A 143 17.66 16.97 -17.96
C GLY A 143 16.67 15.85 -18.04
N SER A 144 15.64 15.97 -17.25
CA SER A 144 14.28 15.60 -17.64
C SER A 144 13.33 16.07 -16.54
N ASP A 145 12.37 16.86 -17.01
CA ASP A 145 11.15 17.27 -16.36
C ASP A 145 11.23 18.45 -15.37
N GLY A 146 11.40 19.63 -15.95
CA GLY A 146 10.54 20.76 -15.85
C GLY A 146 10.36 21.48 -14.52
N CYS A 147 11.40 21.63 -13.66
CA CYS A 147 11.42 22.75 -12.75
C CYS A 147 11.92 23.99 -13.51
N ASN A 148 11.02 24.69 -14.21
CA ASN A 148 11.36 25.95 -14.86
C ASN A 148 11.47 27.07 -13.81
N GLN A 149 12.68 27.49 -13.53
CA GLN A 149 13.02 28.63 -12.64
C GLN A 149 12.71 30.03 -13.22
N THR A 150 11.76 30.14 -14.13
CA THR A 150 11.42 31.44 -14.72
C THR A 150 9.95 31.76 -14.64
N GLY A 151 9.39 31.81 -13.43
CA GLY A 151 8.05 32.31 -13.21
C GLY A 151 7.98 33.24 -12.01
N THR A 152 7.54 34.46 -12.25
CA THR A 152 7.27 35.50 -11.25
C THR A 152 6.05 35.28 -10.39
N GLU A 153 5.59 34.04 -10.29
CA GLU A 153 4.48 33.61 -9.42
C GLU A 153 5.01 32.71 -8.31
N PRO A 154 4.70 32.94 -7.03
CA PRO A 154 5.27 32.21 -5.88
C PRO A 154 4.91 30.73 -5.80
N HIS A 155 4.08 30.19 -6.68
CA HIS A 155 3.59 28.81 -6.64
C HIS A 155 4.09 27.93 -7.79
N ALA A 156 4.90 28.44 -8.72
CA ALA A 156 5.25 27.76 -9.97
C ALA A 156 6.53 26.90 -9.92
N GLY A 157 7.05 26.54 -8.75
CA GLY A 157 8.37 25.90 -8.67
C GLY A 157 8.55 24.79 -7.67
N GLN A 158 7.49 24.32 -7.02
CA GLN A 158 7.63 23.25 -6.04
C GLN A 158 7.51 21.89 -6.72
N CYS A 159 8.62 21.19 -6.80
CA CYS A 159 8.77 19.93 -7.51
C CYS A 159 8.21 18.77 -6.71
N GLU A 160 7.24 18.01 -7.24
CA GLU A 160 6.83 16.69 -6.70
C GLU A 160 8.01 15.70 -6.64
N ALA A 161 9.10 16.00 -7.36
CA ALA A 161 10.22 15.09 -7.60
C ALA A 161 11.11 14.82 -6.39
N ASN A 162 11.05 15.61 -5.32
CA ASN A 162 12.05 15.53 -4.25
C ASN A 162 11.63 14.76 -3.01
N HIS A 163 10.58 13.95 -3.11
CA HIS A 163 10.26 13.03 -2.04
C HIS A 163 11.12 11.77 -2.16
N TRP A 164 12.31 11.79 -1.54
CA TRP A 164 13.17 10.62 -1.37
C TRP A 164 13.49 9.80 -2.64
N GLN A 165 14.06 10.42 -3.65
CA GLN A 165 14.78 9.64 -4.64
C GLN A 165 16.21 9.40 -4.13
N ASN A 166 16.46 8.17 -3.66
CA ASN A 166 17.81 7.66 -3.50
C ASN A 166 18.52 7.79 -4.87
N PRO A 167 19.74 8.35 -4.96
CA PRO A 167 20.50 8.39 -6.22
C PRO A 167 20.64 7.02 -6.90
N ASP A 168 20.64 5.94 -6.13
CA ASP A 168 20.62 4.57 -6.65
C ASP A 168 19.27 4.16 -7.26
N SER A 169 18.18 4.91 -7.04
CA SER A 169 16.87 4.63 -7.62
C SER A 169 16.73 5.06 -9.07
N ALA A 170 17.61 5.92 -9.58
CA ALA A 170 17.62 6.30 -10.99
C ALA A 170 17.97 5.12 -11.92
N LEU A 171 18.73 4.14 -11.44
CA LEU A 171 18.97 2.87 -12.17
C LEU A 171 17.75 1.94 -12.15
N ASN A 172 16.85 2.05 -11.16
CA ASN A 172 15.64 1.24 -11.02
C ASN A 172 14.36 1.95 -11.49
N ALA A 173 14.43 3.21 -11.90
CA ALA A 173 13.27 3.98 -12.39
C ALA A 173 12.61 3.38 -13.65
N ALA A 174 13.26 2.41 -14.30
CA ALA A 174 12.74 1.73 -15.49
C ALA A 174 11.72 0.63 -15.20
N LEU A 175 11.52 0.21 -13.93
CA LEU A 175 10.74 -0.98 -13.56
C LEU A 175 9.95 -0.75 -12.25
N ASP A 176 9.20 0.33 -12.16
CA ASP A 176 8.30 0.53 -11.02
C ASP A 176 6.94 -0.11 -11.34
N ALA A 177 6.72 -1.31 -10.83
CA ALA A 177 5.47 -2.06 -11.04
C ALA A 177 4.24 -1.26 -10.56
N ARG A 178 4.37 -0.48 -9.49
CA ARG A 178 3.27 0.34 -8.97
C ARG A 178 2.83 1.37 -9.99
N LYS A 179 3.78 2.07 -10.59
CA LYS A 179 3.50 3.06 -11.63
C LYS A 179 2.98 2.41 -12.92
N TYR A 180 3.56 1.28 -13.30
CA TYR A 180 3.17 0.55 -14.51
C TYR A 180 1.71 0.08 -14.43
N TYR A 181 1.37 -0.73 -13.42
CA TYR A 181 0.02 -1.27 -13.26
C TYR A 181 -1.00 -0.20 -12.84
N GLY A 182 -0.54 0.84 -12.13
CA GLY A 182 -1.37 2.00 -11.85
C GLY A 182 -1.77 2.73 -13.12
N ALA A 183 -0.84 2.98 -14.04
CA ALA A 183 -1.15 3.58 -15.34
C ALA A 183 -2.10 2.71 -16.18
N MET A 184 -1.91 1.38 -16.18
CA MET A 184 -2.84 0.45 -16.82
C MET A 184 -4.26 0.57 -16.24
N ALA A 185 -4.39 0.51 -14.91
CA ALA A 185 -5.67 0.60 -14.23
C ALA A 185 -6.37 1.94 -14.49
N MET A 186 -5.63 3.04 -14.36
CA MET A 186 -6.16 4.39 -14.59
C MET A 186 -6.61 4.60 -16.03
N ASN A 187 -5.86 4.11 -17.02
CA ASN A 187 -6.24 4.21 -18.43
C ASN A 187 -7.51 3.38 -18.74
N SER A 188 -7.64 2.19 -18.16
CA SER A 188 -8.86 1.39 -18.26
C SER A 188 -10.08 2.10 -17.69
N LEU A 189 -9.96 2.71 -16.50
CA LEU A 189 -11.05 3.46 -15.86
C LEU A 189 -11.39 4.73 -16.65
N GLU A 190 -10.39 5.50 -17.11
CA GLU A 190 -10.57 6.75 -17.87
C GLU A 190 -11.38 6.53 -19.13
N SER A 191 -11.18 5.42 -19.84
CA SER A 191 -11.92 5.08 -21.06
C SER A 191 -13.43 4.99 -20.86
N ARG A 192 -13.89 4.80 -19.61
CA ARG A 192 -15.29 4.60 -19.23
C ARG A 192 -15.96 5.87 -18.67
N PHE A 193 -15.19 6.89 -18.24
CA PHE A 193 -15.73 8.07 -17.56
C PHE A 193 -16.83 8.79 -18.35
N ALA A 194 -16.70 8.89 -19.67
CA ALA A 194 -17.70 9.55 -20.52
C ALA A 194 -19.08 8.89 -20.47
N ASN A 195 -19.14 7.58 -20.18
CA ASN A 195 -20.38 6.79 -20.17
C ASN A 195 -20.82 6.42 -18.75
N GLU A 196 -19.95 6.57 -17.76
CA GLU A 196 -20.17 6.15 -16.37
C GLU A 196 -19.88 7.31 -15.39
N PRO A 197 -20.78 8.30 -15.28
CA PRO A 197 -20.54 9.50 -14.46
C PRO A 197 -20.39 9.20 -12.96
N GLY A 198 -20.86 8.04 -12.49
CA GLY A 198 -20.70 7.60 -11.10
C GLY A 198 -19.39 6.84 -10.82
N LEU A 199 -18.58 6.55 -11.84
CA LEU A 199 -17.27 5.93 -11.67
C LEU A 199 -16.25 6.99 -11.27
N VAL A 200 -15.66 6.86 -10.07
CA VAL A 200 -14.71 7.85 -9.53
C VAL A 200 -13.50 7.15 -8.90
N VAL A 201 -12.34 7.79 -9.00
CA VAL A 201 -11.10 7.36 -8.37
C VAL A 201 -10.82 8.26 -7.18
N ILE A 202 -10.63 7.66 -6.00
CA ILE A 202 -10.26 8.36 -4.77
C ILE A 202 -8.84 7.94 -4.42
N SER A 203 -7.92 8.90 -4.24
CA SER A 203 -6.56 8.59 -3.84
C SER A 203 -6.08 9.57 -2.76
N PRO A 204 -6.00 9.12 -1.48
CA PRO A 204 -5.54 10.00 -0.40
C PRO A 204 -4.05 10.28 -0.52
N ALA A 205 -3.70 11.51 -0.84
CA ALA A 205 -2.38 12.17 -0.80
C ALA A 205 -1.21 11.49 -1.55
N THR A 206 -1.33 10.27 -2.08
CA THR A 206 -0.20 9.53 -2.67
C THR A 206 -0.41 9.10 -4.14
N PRO A 207 -0.98 9.96 -5.01
CA PRO A 207 -1.32 9.54 -6.37
C PRO A 207 -0.08 9.19 -7.22
N GLY A 208 0.97 10.01 -7.20
CA GLY A 208 2.14 9.87 -8.08
C GLY A 208 2.89 8.57 -7.89
N SER A 209 3.07 8.10 -6.66
CA SER A 209 3.74 6.83 -6.35
C SER A 209 2.95 5.60 -6.84
N ASN A 210 1.66 5.76 -7.13
CA ASN A 210 0.76 4.70 -7.57
C ASN A 210 0.42 4.82 -9.08
N GLY A 211 1.21 5.57 -9.86
CA GLY A 211 0.98 5.74 -11.29
C GLY A 211 -0.23 6.60 -11.66
N ILE A 212 -0.86 7.28 -10.67
CA ILE A 212 -1.95 8.23 -10.88
C ILE A 212 -1.30 9.59 -11.18
N THR A 213 -0.94 9.79 -12.44
CA THR A 213 -0.17 10.95 -12.87
C THR A 213 -0.96 12.25 -12.79
N ARG A 214 -0.25 13.39 -12.80
CA ARG A 214 -0.89 14.71 -12.87
C ARG A 214 -1.76 14.85 -14.11
N ASP A 215 -1.26 14.44 -15.27
CA ASP A 215 -2.00 14.49 -16.53
C ASP A 215 -3.30 13.66 -16.48
N PHE A 216 -3.28 12.48 -15.86
CA PHE A 216 -4.48 11.70 -15.62
C PHE A 216 -5.46 12.47 -14.73
N ARG A 217 -5.01 13.04 -13.60
CA ARG A 217 -5.87 13.78 -12.66
C ARG A 217 -6.54 14.99 -13.34
N GLU A 218 -5.80 15.72 -14.17
CA GLU A 218 -6.33 16.85 -14.95
C GLU A 218 -7.39 16.40 -15.96
N ARG A 219 -7.17 15.30 -16.70
CA ARG A 219 -8.15 14.76 -17.65
C ARG A 219 -9.37 14.16 -16.97
N ALA A 220 -9.17 13.46 -15.87
CA ALA A 220 -10.25 12.82 -15.10
C ALA A 220 -11.23 13.85 -14.50
N GLY A 221 -10.74 15.06 -14.15
CA GLY A 221 -11.59 16.14 -13.64
C GLY A 221 -12.43 15.69 -12.43
N ALA A 222 -13.74 15.74 -12.52
CA ALA A 222 -14.67 15.34 -11.45
C ALA A 222 -14.65 13.82 -11.13
N HIS A 223 -14.03 13.00 -11.97
CA HIS A 223 -13.86 11.56 -11.70
C HIS A 223 -12.64 11.25 -10.84
N TYR A 224 -11.82 12.24 -10.50
CA TYR A 224 -10.70 12.08 -9.57
C TYR A 224 -10.92 12.94 -8.32
N ILE A 225 -10.72 12.34 -7.16
CA ILE A 225 -10.89 12.99 -5.86
C ILE A 225 -9.65 12.70 -4.99
N ASP A 226 -8.97 13.76 -4.58
CA ASP A 226 -7.97 13.69 -3.51
C ASP A 226 -8.64 14.08 -2.19
N THR A 227 -8.33 13.42 -1.12
CA THR A 227 -8.85 13.72 0.21
C THR A 227 -7.77 14.25 1.17
N GLY A 228 -6.54 14.40 0.69
CA GLY A 228 -5.39 14.69 1.53
C GLY A 228 -4.95 13.44 2.33
N ILE A 229 -4.15 13.62 3.38
CA ILE A 229 -3.69 12.51 4.23
C ILE A 229 -4.82 12.12 5.21
N THR A 230 -5.89 11.55 4.67
CA THR A 230 -7.13 11.21 5.40
C THR A 230 -7.71 9.89 4.92
N GLU A 231 -6.94 8.82 5.01
CA GLU A 231 -7.32 7.51 4.48
C GLU A 231 -8.64 6.99 5.09
N GLU A 232 -8.85 7.22 6.38
CA GLU A 232 -10.06 6.84 7.11
C GLU A 232 -11.30 7.54 6.52
N HIS A 233 -11.17 8.86 6.27
CA HIS A 233 -12.22 9.64 5.62
C HIS A 233 -12.45 9.17 4.18
N ALA A 234 -11.39 8.86 3.44
CA ALA A 234 -11.48 8.37 2.06
C ALA A 234 -12.31 7.08 1.97
N ALA A 235 -12.15 6.15 2.91
CA ALA A 235 -12.92 4.92 2.98
C ALA A 235 -14.41 5.20 3.29
N ALA A 236 -14.69 6.02 4.31
CA ALA A 236 -16.07 6.41 4.65
C ALA A 236 -16.75 7.21 3.51
N PHE A 237 -15.99 8.08 2.83
CA PHE A 237 -16.46 8.84 1.69
C PHE A 237 -16.80 7.93 0.49
N ALA A 238 -15.97 6.93 0.22
CA ALA A 238 -16.26 5.90 -0.78
C ALA A 238 -17.57 5.17 -0.48
N ALA A 239 -17.84 4.82 0.79
CA ALA A 239 -19.11 4.22 1.20
C ALA A 239 -20.30 5.13 0.86
N GLY A 240 -20.18 6.43 1.13
CA GLY A 240 -21.22 7.42 0.81
C GLY A 240 -21.52 7.50 -0.70
N ILE A 241 -20.47 7.54 -1.52
CA ILE A 241 -20.60 7.53 -2.99
C ILE A 241 -21.29 6.25 -3.49
N ALA A 242 -20.84 5.09 -2.97
CA ALA A 242 -21.43 3.80 -3.35
C ALA A 242 -22.90 3.70 -2.96
N LYS A 243 -23.29 4.16 -1.76
CA LYS A 243 -24.70 4.22 -1.32
C LYS A 243 -25.56 5.17 -2.16
N ALA A 244 -24.96 6.19 -2.77
CA ALA A 244 -25.63 7.08 -3.71
C ALA A 244 -25.73 6.50 -5.14
N GLY A 245 -25.27 5.25 -5.36
CA GLY A 245 -25.30 4.57 -6.67
C GLY A 245 -24.06 4.82 -7.52
N GLY A 246 -23.02 5.43 -6.98
CA GLY A 246 -21.72 5.57 -7.63
C GLY A 246 -20.86 4.30 -7.51
N ARG A 247 -19.74 4.30 -8.22
CA ARG A 247 -18.74 3.21 -8.22
C ARG A 247 -17.37 3.76 -7.88
N PRO A 248 -17.07 3.94 -6.61
CA PRO A 248 -15.79 4.47 -6.17
C PRO A 248 -14.70 3.39 -6.23
N VAL A 249 -13.51 3.82 -6.69
CA VAL A 249 -12.26 3.07 -6.67
C VAL A 249 -11.33 3.79 -5.70
N LEU A 250 -11.08 3.21 -4.54
CA LEU A 250 -10.15 3.75 -3.55
C LEU A 250 -8.76 3.16 -3.78
N ALA A 251 -7.81 4.01 -4.13
CA ALA A 251 -6.47 3.63 -4.57
C ALA A 251 -5.40 4.20 -3.64
N THR A 252 -4.76 3.35 -2.82
CA THR A 252 -3.65 3.74 -1.96
C THR A 252 -2.72 2.56 -1.66
N SER A 253 -1.66 2.78 -0.88
CA SER A 253 -0.69 1.73 -0.54
C SER A 253 -1.21 0.82 0.57
N ALA A 254 -0.80 -0.45 0.54
CA ALA A 254 -1.13 -1.45 1.56
C ALA A 254 -0.87 -0.93 2.98
N THR A 255 0.28 -0.29 3.19
CA THR A 255 0.64 0.29 4.49
C THR A 255 -0.34 1.35 4.97
N PHE A 256 -0.92 2.15 4.09
CA PHE A 256 -1.86 3.22 4.46
C PHE A 256 -3.27 2.70 4.71
N PHE A 257 -3.64 1.60 4.09
CA PHE A 257 -4.90 0.91 4.41
C PHE A 257 -4.97 0.42 5.87
N GLN A 258 -3.86 0.28 6.59
CA GLN A 258 -3.89 -0.05 8.02
C GLN A 258 -4.74 0.93 8.83
N ARG A 259 -4.71 2.20 8.45
CA ARG A 259 -5.47 3.27 9.13
C ARG A 259 -6.97 3.15 8.93
N THR A 260 -7.40 2.39 7.92
CA THR A 260 -8.81 2.29 7.50
C THR A 260 -9.48 1.00 7.97
N PHE A 261 -8.81 0.17 8.80
CA PHE A 261 -9.31 -1.17 9.13
C PHE A 261 -10.73 -1.15 9.71
N ASP A 262 -11.03 -0.19 10.58
CA ASP A 262 -12.38 0.01 11.13
C ASP A 262 -13.39 0.38 10.03
N GLN A 263 -13.06 1.36 9.18
CA GLN A 263 -13.94 1.82 8.11
C GLN A 263 -14.17 0.73 7.04
N LEU A 264 -13.16 -0.09 6.77
CA LEU A 264 -13.31 -1.24 5.87
C LEU A 264 -14.33 -2.24 6.40
N GLN A 265 -14.38 -2.45 7.73
CA GLN A 265 -15.38 -3.32 8.36
C GLN A 265 -16.74 -2.64 8.50
N GLN A 266 -16.79 -1.48 9.15
CA GLN A 266 -18.05 -0.84 9.58
C GLN A 266 -18.74 -0.12 8.44
N GLU A 267 -17.98 0.66 7.65
CA GLU A 267 -18.58 1.49 6.61
C GLU A 267 -18.77 0.73 5.29
N LEU A 268 -17.79 -0.13 4.94
CA LEU A 268 -17.82 -0.81 3.65
C LEU A 268 -18.44 -2.21 3.76
N SER A 269 -17.79 -3.13 4.44
CA SER A 269 -18.15 -4.55 4.44
C SER A 269 -19.51 -4.81 5.09
N LEU A 270 -19.73 -4.36 6.32
CA LEU A 270 -21.00 -4.52 7.04
C LEU A 270 -22.20 -3.92 6.27
N ASN A 271 -21.98 -2.88 5.50
CA ASN A 271 -22.99 -2.22 4.69
C ASN A 271 -23.13 -2.81 3.27
N HIS A 272 -22.33 -3.82 2.91
CA HIS A 272 -22.32 -4.48 1.58
C HIS A 272 -22.27 -3.48 0.41
N VAL A 273 -21.46 -2.42 0.52
CA VAL A 273 -21.37 -1.39 -0.53
C VAL A 273 -20.38 -1.77 -1.62
N PRO A 274 -20.68 -1.52 -2.92
CA PRO A 274 -19.81 -1.85 -4.03
C PRO A 274 -18.65 -0.84 -4.13
N VAL A 275 -17.59 -1.04 -3.36
CA VAL A 275 -16.36 -0.25 -3.39
C VAL A 275 -15.21 -1.12 -3.87
N THR A 276 -14.44 -0.63 -4.85
CA THR A 276 -13.21 -1.30 -5.30
C THR A 276 -12.00 -0.67 -4.61
N LEU A 277 -11.16 -1.52 -3.98
CA LEU A 277 -9.92 -1.11 -3.35
C LEU A 277 -8.74 -1.54 -4.23
N LEU A 278 -7.89 -0.61 -4.67
CA LEU A 278 -6.61 -0.92 -5.34
C LEU A 278 -5.49 -0.82 -4.34
N ILE A 279 -4.89 -1.97 -3.99
CA ILE A 279 -3.88 -2.10 -2.95
C ILE A 279 -2.49 -2.07 -3.59
N PHE A 280 -1.84 -0.92 -3.58
CA PHE A 280 -0.50 -0.76 -4.10
C PHE A 280 0.58 -1.11 -3.07
N GLY A 281 1.75 -1.52 -3.54
CA GLY A 281 2.85 -1.89 -2.67
C GLY A 281 2.50 -3.01 -1.70
N ALA A 282 1.67 -3.94 -2.16
CA ALA A 282 1.25 -5.12 -1.45
C ALA A 282 2.40 -6.11 -1.26
N GLY A 283 2.38 -6.86 -0.16
CA GLY A 283 3.35 -7.91 0.13
C GLY A 283 4.69 -7.42 0.63
N LEU A 284 5.64 -8.35 0.63
CA LEU A 284 7.01 -8.15 1.10
C LEU A 284 7.75 -7.19 0.16
N SER A 285 8.39 -6.18 0.73
CA SER A 285 9.17 -5.19 -0.02
C SER A 285 10.48 -4.87 0.68
N GLY A 286 11.44 -4.33 -0.08
CA GLY A 286 12.73 -3.85 0.45
C GLY A 286 12.68 -2.43 1.01
N THR A 287 11.50 -1.87 1.24
CA THR A 287 11.30 -0.52 1.77
C THR A 287 11.50 -0.43 3.28
N ASP A 288 11.38 0.76 3.84
CA ASP A 288 11.39 0.93 5.30
C ASP A 288 10.10 0.38 5.96
N ASN A 289 10.13 0.28 7.29
CA ASN A 289 9.04 -0.30 8.07
C ASN A 289 7.69 0.41 7.90
N THR A 290 7.71 1.70 7.54
CA THR A 290 6.49 2.50 7.39
C THR A 290 5.81 2.31 6.02
N HIS A 291 6.49 1.64 5.08
CA HIS A 291 6.03 1.45 3.70
C HIS A 291 5.99 -0.04 3.27
N SER A 292 6.01 -0.97 4.22
CA SER A 292 5.91 -2.41 3.95
C SER A 292 4.45 -2.86 3.89
N GLY A 293 4.13 -3.70 2.92
CA GLY A 293 2.82 -4.36 2.78
C GLY A 293 2.79 -5.81 3.28
N ALA A 294 3.83 -6.29 3.94
CA ALA A 294 3.98 -7.70 4.30
C ALA A 294 2.83 -8.31 5.13
N PHE A 295 2.00 -7.48 5.77
CA PHE A 295 0.85 -7.89 6.59
C PHE A 295 -0.50 -7.81 5.86
N ASP A 296 -0.54 -7.37 4.61
CA ASP A 296 -1.79 -7.04 3.89
C ASP A 296 -2.72 -8.24 3.71
N ILE A 297 -2.18 -9.42 3.34
CA ILE A 297 -2.97 -10.65 3.18
C ILE A 297 -3.75 -10.95 4.46
N THR A 298 -3.07 -10.94 5.61
CA THR A 298 -3.67 -11.22 6.90
C THR A 298 -4.72 -10.17 7.28
N MET A 299 -4.43 -8.89 7.04
CA MET A 299 -5.31 -7.79 7.40
C MET A 299 -6.62 -7.84 6.62
N PHE A 300 -6.56 -7.91 5.29
CA PHE A 300 -7.75 -7.88 4.45
C PHE A 300 -8.57 -9.17 4.54
N ALA A 301 -7.89 -10.34 4.58
CA ALA A 301 -8.58 -11.63 4.62
C ALA A 301 -9.30 -11.94 5.94
N ASN A 302 -9.19 -11.09 6.95
CA ASN A 302 -9.93 -11.18 8.21
C ASN A 302 -11.18 -10.27 8.26
N ILE A 303 -11.44 -9.50 7.22
CA ILE A 303 -12.66 -8.70 7.11
C ILE A 303 -13.75 -9.55 6.48
N PRO A 304 -14.89 -9.79 7.16
CA PRO A 304 -16.00 -10.54 6.59
C PRO A 304 -16.51 -9.93 5.29
N ASP A 305 -17.02 -10.74 4.38
CA ASP A 305 -17.64 -10.33 3.11
C ASP A 305 -16.80 -9.42 2.20
N LEU A 306 -15.50 -9.33 2.47
CA LEU A 306 -14.55 -8.63 1.62
C LEU A 306 -13.90 -9.61 0.65
N THR A 307 -14.14 -9.43 -0.64
CA THR A 307 -13.52 -10.24 -1.69
C THR A 307 -12.09 -9.77 -1.93
N CYS A 308 -11.11 -10.64 -1.70
CA CYS A 308 -9.68 -10.31 -1.82
C CYS A 308 -9.06 -11.01 -3.03
N LEU A 309 -8.73 -10.24 -4.05
CA LEU A 309 -8.17 -10.70 -5.32
C LEU A 309 -6.67 -10.43 -5.39
N ALA A 310 -5.93 -11.38 -5.98
CA ALA A 310 -4.50 -11.32 -6.19
C ALA A 310 -4.17 -11.75 -7.63
N PRO A 311 -4.23 -10.83 -8.60
CA PRO A 311 -4.01 -11.16 -10.00
C PRO A 311 -2.59 -11.69 -10.25
N THR A 312 -2.47 -12.61 -11.19
CA THR A 312 -1.23 -13.26 -11.59
C THR A 312 -0.69 -12.70 -12.91
N SER A 313 -1.37 -11.71 -13.49
CA SER A 313 -0.94 -10.94 -14.66
C SER A 313 -1.63 -9.56 -14.70
N GLY A 314 -1.13 -8.66 -15.55
CA GLY A 314 -1.75 -7.36 -15.80
C GLY A 314 -3.11 -7.49 -16.49
N GLU A 315 -3.27 -8.44 -17.41
CA GLU A 315 -4.57 -8.72 -18.06
C GLU A 315 -5.59 -9.18 -17.03
N GLN A 316 -5.23 -10.13 -16.17
CA GLN A 316 -6.12 -10.60 -15.12
C GLN A 316 -6.48 -9.48 -14.13
N MET A 317 -5.54 -8.56 -13.83
CA MET A 317 -5.83 -7.36 -13.04
C MET A 317 -6.91 -6.49 -13.74
N LEU A 318 -6.82 -6.30 -15.06
CA LEU A 318 -7.84 -5.54 -15.80
C LEU A 318 -9.20 -6.26 -15.82
N ASP A 319 -9.21 -7.59 -15.95
CA ASP A 319 -10.44 -8.39 -15.84
C ASP A 319 -11.12 -8.22 -14.48
N MET A 320 -10.33 -8.32 -13.41
CA MET A 320 -10.78 -8.12 -12.03
C MET A 320 -11.28 -6.70 -11.80
N LEU A 321 -10.60 -5.69 -12.33
CA LEU A 321 -11.00 -4.30 -12.24
C LEU A 321 -12.32 -4.04 -12.99
N ALA A 322 -12.46 -4.59 -14.20
CA ALA A 322 -13.68 -4.47 -14.99
C ALA A 322 -14.88 -5.11 -14.27
N TRP A 323 -14.69 -6.29 -13.66
CA TRP A 323 -15.72 -6.94 -12.85
C TRP A 323 -16.06 -6.12 -11.60
N ALA A 324 -15.05 -5.76 -10.81
CA ALA A 324 -15.22 -5.06 -9.54
C ALA A 324 -15.86 -3.67 -9.69
N THR A 325 -15.67 -3.02 -10.83
CA THR A 325 -16.31 -1.72 -11.16
C THR A 325 -17.51 -1.87 -12.09
N GLY A 326 -17.93 -3.09 -12.38
CA GLY A 326 -19.09 -3.40 -13.20
C GLY A 326 -20.44 -3.12 -12.51
N PRO A 327 -21.56 -3.37 -13.18
CA PRO A 327 -22.91 -3.09 -12.66
C PRO A 327 -23.40 -4.12 -11.63
N SER A 328 -22.64 -5.19 -11.36
CA SER A 328 -23.05 -6.27 -10.46
C SER A 328 -23.02 -5.84 -8.98
N GLU A 329 -23.91 -6.39 -8.18
CA GLU A 329 -23.95 -6.19 -6.73
C GLU A 329 -23.05 -7.26 -6.06
N HIS A 330 -21.77 -6.95 -5.88
CA HIS A 330 -20.78 -7.89 -5.32
C HIS A 330 -20.10 -7.41 -4.02
N GLY A 331 -20.58 -6.32 -3.43
CA GLY A 331 -19.98 -5.78 -2.19
C GLY A 331 -18.57 -5.20 -2.41
N VAL A 332 -17.74 -5.26 -1.36
CA VAL A 332 -16.39 -4.69 -1.39
C VAL A 332 -15.42 -5.66 -2.06
N VAL A 333 -14.62 -5.16 -3.00
CA VAL A 333 -13.59 -5.93 -3.70
C VAL A 333 -12.23 -5.26 -3.52
N ALA A 334 -11.27 -5.99 -2.97
CA ALA A 334 -9.88 -5.57 -2.82
C ALA A 334 -9.02 -6.28 -3.87
N ILE A 335 -8.32 -5.51 -4.71
CA ILE A 335 -7.41 -6.02 -5.73
C ILE A 335 -5.98 -5.68 -5.31
N ARG A 336 -5.19 -6.69 -4.98
CA ARG A 336 -3.75 -6.58 -4.77
C ARG A 336 -3.07 -6.26 -6.10
N MET A 337 -2.53 -5.05 -6.25
CA MET A 337 -1.89 -4.66 -7.51
C MET A 337 -0.64 -5.52 -7.75
N PRO A 338 -0.41 -6.00 -9.00
CA PRO A 338 0.76 -6.83 -9.31
C PRO A 338 2.09 -6.13 -8.96
N GLY A 339 3.07 -6.90 -8.51
CA GLY A 339 4.40 -6.44 -8.11
C GLY A 339 5.47 -6.68 -9.18
N GLU A 340 6.74 -6.39 -8.81
CA GLU A 340 7.89 -6.50 -9.71
C GLU A 340 8.05 -7.89 -10.30
N GLN A 341 7.74 -8.96 -9.55
CA GLN A 341 7.89 -10.34 -10.04
C GLN A 341 7.00 -10.64 -11.25
N ILE A 342 5.76 -10.12 -11.24
CA ILE A 342 4.84 -10.25 -12.38
C ILE A 342 5.32 -9.36 -13.53
N LEU A 343 5.74 -8.12 -13.22
CA LEU A 343 6.24 -7.18 -14.21
C LEU A 343 7.46 -7.73 -14.96
N GLU A 344 8.41 -8.32 -14.26
CA GLU A 344 9.60 -8.96 -14.84
C GLU A 344 9.23 -10.15 -15.74
N LEU A 345 8.28 -10.98 -15.30
CA LEU A 345 7.79 -12.13 -16.05
C LEU A 345 7.14 -11.70 -17.36
N GLU A 346 6.24 -10.73 -17.31
CA GLU A 346 5.54 -10.20 -18.48
C GLU A 346 6.49 -9.51 -19.46
N ARG A 347 7.44 -8.73 -18.95
CA ARG A 347 8.42 -8.02 -19.74
C ARG A 347 9.38 -8.96 -20.47
N ALA A 348 9.70 -10.09 -19.88
CA ALA A 348 10.51 -11.12 -20.54
C ALA A 348 9.76 -11.77 -21.72
N ALA A 349 8.42 -11.78 -21.69
CA ALA A 349 7.58 -12.36 -22.73
C ALA A 349 7.24 -11.37 -23.87
N ASP A 350 7.22 -10.05 -23.60
CA ASP A 350 6.84 -9.01 -24.57
C ASP A 350 7.80 -7.83 -24.57
N MET A 351 8.43 -7.57 -25.73
CA MET A 351 9.37 -6.45 -25.94
C MET A 351 8.67 -5.10 -26.17
N ALA A 352 7.36 -5.09 -26.52
CA ALA A 352 6.58 -3.88 -26.78
C ALA A 352 5.74 -3.47 -25.55
N PHE A 353 6.38 -3.27 -24.43
CA PHE A 353 5.80 -3.19 -23.11
C PHE A 353 5.28 -1.78 -22.77
N ASP A 354 4.07 -1.44 -23.23
CA ASP A 354 3.41 -0.16 -22.98
C ASP A 354 2.12 -0.37 -22.16
N PRO A 355 2.02 0.15 -20.91
CA PRO A 355 0.86 -0.03 -20.05
C PRO A 355 -0.42 0.59 -20.62
N ILE A 356 -0.30 1.72 -21.34
CA ILE A 356 -1.45 2.42 -21.91
C ILE A 356 -1.99 1.64 -23.12
N ALA A 357 -1.10 1.19 -24.02
CA ALA A 357 -1.50 0.40 -25.17
C ALA A 357 -2.13 -0.94 -24.77
N ARG A 358 -1.56 -1.61 -23.75
CA ARG A 358 -2.13 -2.85 -23.20
C ARG A 358 -3.52 -2.64 -22.62
N ALA A 359 -3.73 -1.59 -21.83
CA ALA A 359 -5.03 -1.29 -21.27
C ALA A 359 -6.06 -0.92 -22.36
N ALA A 360 -5.67 -0.14 -23.37
CA ALA A 360 -6.53 0.28 -24.46
C ALA A 360 -6.96 -0.86 -25.39
N GLY A 361 -6.10 -1.88 -25.54
CA GLY A 361 -6.36 -3.07 -26.37
C GLY A 361 -7.03 -4.23 -25.63
N HIS A 362 -7.22 -4.12 -24.32
CA HIS A 362 -7.75 -5.22 -23.50
C HIS A 362 -9.28 -5.30 -23.56
N GLU A 363 -9.76 -6.47 -23.92
CA GLU A 363 -11.19 -6.82 -23.82
C GLU A 363 -11.36 -7.72 -22.58
N PRO A 364 -12.12 -7.31 -21.55
CA PRO A 364 -12.26 -8.07 -20.31
C PRO A 364 -12.79 -9.48 -20.53
N ALA A 365 -12.06 -10.47 -20.03
CA ALA A 365 -12.41 -11.89 -20.08
C ALA A 365 -12.87 -12.38 -18.68
N ILE A 366 -14.07 -11.98 -18.27
CA ILE A 366 -14.61 -12.34 -16.97
C ILE A 366 -15.18 -13.76 -17.04
N PRO A 367 -14.71 -14.69 -16.18
CA PRO A 367 -15.25 -16.05 -16.14
C PRO A 367 -16.75 -16.08 -15.82
N ALA A 368 -17.48 -17.02 -16.41
CA ALA A 368 -18.90 -17.20 -16.09
C ALA A 368 -19.08 -17.72 -14.65
N VAL A 369 -20.14 -17.26 -14.00
CA VAL A 369 -20.54 -17.70 -12.66
C VAL A 369 -21.93 -18.29 -12.66
N ASP A 370 -22.21 -19.21 -11.73
CA ASP A 370 -23.51 -19.88 -11.63
C ASP A 370 -24.59 -18.96 -11.05
N ASN A 371 -24.23 -18.06 -10.13
CA ASN A 371 -25.15 -17.12 -9.49
C ASN A 371 -24.69 -15.69 -9.67
N ALA A 372 -25.64 -14.78 -9.82
CA ALA A 372 -25.35 -13.34 -9.79
C ALA A 372 -24.82 -12.97 -8.39
N GLY A 373 -23.64 -12.34 -8.35
CA GLY A 373 -22.97 -11.99 -7.10
C GLY A 373 -21.81 -12.90 -6.72
N ASP A 374 -21.70 -14.10 -7.30
CA ASP A 374 -20.53 -14.96 -7.10
C ASP A 374 -19.26 -14.28 -7.69
N CYS A 375 -18.13 -14.47 -7.04
CA CYS A 375 -16.85 -14.00 -7.54
C CYS A 375 -16.35 -14.90 -8.68
N PRO A 376 -16.16 -14.40 -9.90
CA PRO A 376 -15.72 -15.22 -11.04
C PRO A 376 -14.27 -15.70 -10.91
N PHE A 377 -13.51 -15.15 -9.97
CA PHE A 377 -12.11 -15.50 -9.72
C PHE A 377 -11.90 -16.42 -8.51
N ASN A 378 -12.96 -17.09 -8.03
CA ASN A 378 -12.87 -18.02 -6.90
C ASN A 378 -12.13 -19.32 -7.22
N ARG A 379 -11.99 -19.68 -8.49
CA ARG A 379 -11.34 -20.91 -8.91
C ARG A 379 -9.84 -20.73 -9.06
N TYR A 380 -9.08 -21.63 -8.47
CA TYR A 380 -7.63 -21.72 -8.69
C TYR A 380 -7.35 -22.33 -10.07
N GLN A 381 -6.28 -21.90 -10.71
CA GLN A 381 -5.97 -22.27 -12.08
C GLN A 381 -4.80 -23.26 -12.13
N ILE A 382 -5.03 -24.47 -12.66
CA ILE A 382 -3.94 -25.41 -12.92
C ILE A 382 -3.22 -24.97 -14.19
N LEU A 383 -2.01 -24.42 -14.04
CA LEU A 383 -1.16 -23.99 -15.15
C LEU A 383 -0.38 -25.17 -15.75
N GLN A 384 0.00 -26.12 -14.92
CA GLN A 384 0.67 -27.36 -15.32
C GLN A 384 0.16 -28.51 -14.45
N ALA A 385 -0.25 -29.60 -15.07
CA ALA A 385 -0.65 -30.81 -14.37
C ALA A 385 0.56 -31.69 -14.01
N GLY A 386 0.53 -32.27 -12.83
CA GLY A 386 1.57 -33.16 -12.32
C GLY A 386 1.00 -34.16 -11.30
N ARG A 387 1.87 -34.74 -10.49
CA ARG A 387 1.50 -35.70 -9.43
C ARG A 387 2.40 -35.52 -8.20
N ASP A 388 1.98 -36.09 -7.09
CA ASP A 388 2.68 -36.14 -5.80
C ASP A 388 2.88 -34.80 -5.11
N ILE A 389 3.21 -33.73 -5.84
CA ILE A 389 3.49 -32.40 -5.33
C ILE A 389 2.65 -31.38 -6.09
N ALA A 390 1.89 -30.56 -5.36
CA ALA A 390 1.22 -29.39 -5.90
C ALA A 390 1.86 -28.12 -5.33
N VAL A 391 2.24 -27.19 -6.19
CA VAL A 391 2.83 -25.87 -5.80
C VAL A 391 1.84 -24.78 -6.16
N LEU A 392 1.33 -24.10 -5.13
CA LEU A 392 0.32 -23.06 -5.21
C LEU A 392 1.00 -21.71 -5.01
N GLY A 393 0.94 -20.83 -6.01
CA GLY A 393 1.44 -19.46 -5.93
C GLY A 393 0.29 -18.45 -5.82
N LEU A 394 0.23 -17.68 -4.73
CA LEU A 394 -0.74 -16.62 -4.53
C LEU A 394 -0.27 -15.34 -5.27
N GLY A 395 -1.03 -14.89 -6.27
CA GLY A 395 -0.75 -13.64 -6.97
C GLY A 395 0.72 -13.53 -7.42
N ASN A 396 1.45 -12.58 -6.86
CA ASN A 396 2.87 -12.30 -7.18
C ASN A 396 3.79 -13.53 -7.11
N THR A 397 3.48 -14.50 -6.25
CA THR A 397 4.35 -15.66 -6.04
C THR A 397 4.17 -16.76 -7.08
N VAL A 398 3.28 -16.60 -8.06
CA VAL A 398 3.12 -17.57 -9.17
C VAL A 398 4.42 -17.74 -9.98
N ALA A 399 5.18 -16.64 -10.15
CA ALA A 399 6.49 -16.69 -10.81
C ALA A 399 7.50 -17.57 -10.05
N LEU A 400 7.56 -17.43 -8.73
CA LEU A 400 8.37 -18.29 -7.88
C LEU A 400 7.89 -19.75 -7.89
N ALA A 401 6.58 -19.96 -7.90
CA ALA A 401 5.99 -21.30 -8.00
C ALA A 401 6.39 -22.00 -9.30
N SER A 402 6.38 -21.28 -10.43
CA SER A 402 6.86 -21.80 -11.71
C SER A 402 8.32 -22.23 -11.65
N GLN A 403 9.20 -21.37 -11.12
CA GLN A 403 10.62 -21.69 -10.97
C GLN A 403 10.87 -22.92 -10.07
N VAL A 404 10.05 -23.10 -9.02
CA VAL A 404 10.11 -24.28 -8.15
C VAL A 404 9.73 -25.55 -8.92
N VAL A 405 8.65 -25.49 -9.71
CA VAL A 405 8.19 -26.64 -10.53
C VAL A 405 9.20 -27.01 -11.60
N ASP A 406 9.77 -26.01 -12.29
CA ASP A 406 10.81 -26.23 -13.31
C ASP A 406 12.03 -26.91 -12.70
N ARG A 407 12.49 -26.43 -11.53
CA ARG A 407 13.64 -27.01 -10.84
C ARG A 407 13.37 -28.41 -10.27
N LEU A 408 12.13 -28.73 -9.91
CA LEU A 408 11.73 -30.10 -9.57
C LEU A 408 11.79 -31.03 -10.79
N SER A 409 11.46 -30.51 -11.99
CA SER A 409 11.44 -31.28 -13.23
C SER A 409 12.83 -31.55 -13.81
N GLU A 410 13.79 -30.63 -13.55
CA GLU A 410 15.17 -30.78 -14.03
C GLU A 410 15.94 -31.93 -13.34
N GLY A 411 15.50 -32.37 -12.16
CA GLY A 411 16.26 -33.26 -11.30
C GLY A 411 17.55 -32.57 -10.78
N GLY A 412 17.92 -32.71 -9.55
CA GLY A 412 19.12 -32.05 -9.04
C GLY A 412 20.40 -32.77 -9.44
N ALA A 413 21.38 -32.02 -9.98
CA ALA A 413 22.77 -32.47 -10.03
C ALA A 413 23.39 -32.62 -8.65
N ASP A 414 22.82 -31.90 -7.66
CA ASP A 414 23.12 -32.04 -6.23
C ASP A 414 22.32 -33.23 -5.69
N GLY A 415 22.99 -34.34 -5.42
CA GLY A 415 22.39 -35.55 -4.87
C GLY A 415 21.60 -35.28 -3.59
N ASP A 416 20.65 -36.18 -3.28
CA ASP A 416 19.97 -36.20 -2.00
C ASP A 416 20.99 -36.30 -0.84
N SER A 417 20.52 -36.22 0.40
CA SER A 417 21.37 -36.38 1.60
C SER A 417 22.17 -37.71 1.63
N ASN A 418 21.89 -38.64 0.71
CA ASN A 418 22.55 -39.93 0.51
C ASN A 418 23.44 -39.97 -0.74
N GLY A 419 23.62 -38.82 -1.47
CA GLY A 419 24.47 -38.73 -2.64
C GLY A 419 23.89 -39.36 -3.93
N LEU A 420 22.60 -39.69 -3.96
CA LEU A 420 21.92 -40.18 -5.15
C LEU A 420 21.32 -39.03 -5.95
N PRO A 421 21.41 -39.02 -7.29
CA PRO A 421 20.81 -37.98 -8.10
C PRO A 421 19.28 -37.95 -7.84
N ALA A 422 18.76 -36.78 -7.53
CA ALA A 422 17.32 -36.58 -7.32
C ALA A 422 16.58 -36.85 -8.62
N LEU A 423 15.62 -37.77 -8.59
CA LEU A 423 14.78 -38.07 -9.76
C LEU A 423 13.91 -36.86 -10.13
N PRO A 424 13.74 -36.57 -11.43
CA PRO A 424 12.82 -35.55 -11.92
C PRO A 424 11.39 -35.81 -11.40
N VAL A 425 10.70 -34.74 -11.02
CA VAL A 425 9.32 -34.79 -10.52
C VAL A 425 8.48 -33.83 -11.30
N THR A 426 7.45 -34.32 -11.97
CA THR A 426 6.44 -33.45 -12.59
C THR A 426 5.43 -33.01 -11.52
N ALA A 427 5.67 -31.83 -10.95
CA ALA A 427 4.76 -31.24 -9.98
C ALA A 427 3.60 -30.49 -10.65
N THR A 428 2.47 -30.37 -9.97
CA THR A 428 1.36 -29.52 -10.42
C THR A 428 1.65 -28.09 -10.04
N LEU A 429 1.55 -27.15 -11.02
CA LEU A 429 1.61 -25.71 -10.81
C LEU A 429 0.22 -25.11 -10.78
N ILE A 430 -0.10 -24.36 -9.72
CA ILE A 430 -1.41 -23.74 -9.52
C ILE A 430 -1.25 -22.26 -9.25
N ALA A 431 -1.93 -21.43 -10.05
CA ALA A 431 -2.08 -20.01 -9.81
C ALA A 431 -3.31 -19.75 -8.93
N VAL A 432 -3.13 -18.95 -7.90
CA VAL A 432 -4.17 -18.60 -6.92
C VAL A 432 -4.52 -17.13 -7.06
N PRO A 433 -5.67 -16.80 -7.68
CA PRO A 433 -6.04 -15.42 -7.99
C PRO A 433 -6.80 -14.72 -6.86
N GLN A 434 -7.10 -15.42 -5.75
CA GLN A 434 -7.83 -14.85 -4.61
C GLN A 434 -7.47 -15.56 -3.28
N TYR A 435 -7.68 -14.86 -2.14
CA TYR A 435 -7.27 -15.35 -0.81
C TYR A 435 -8.29 -15.10 0.31
N SER A 436 -9.47 -14.55 0.00
CA SER A 436 -10.56 -14.38 0.97
C SER A 436 -11.29 -15.68 1.24
N SER A 437 -11.40 -16.56 0.24
CA SER A 437 -11.98 -17.90 0.37
C SER A 437 -11.03 -18.97 -0.18
N LEU A 438 -11.37 -20.25 0.00
CA LEU A 438 -10.62 -21.37 -0.53
C LEU A 438 -11.39 -22.03 -1.69
N ASP A 439 -10.68 -22.47 -2.72
CA ASP A 439 -11.25 -23.39 -3.72
C ASP A 439 -11.23 -24.82 -3.15
N GLU A 440 -12.20 -25.12 -2.26
CA GLU A 440 -12.29 -26.38 -1.55
C GLU A 440 -12.45 -27.58 -2.49
N GLU A 441 -13.08 -27.37 -3.64
CA GLU A 441 -13.24 -28.41 -4.66
C GLU A 441 -11.89 -28.83 -5.25
N LEU A 442 -11.07 -27.86 -5.68
CA LEU A 442 -9.72 -28.14 -6.17
C LEU A 442 -8.84 -28.75 -5.07
N LEU A 443 -8.86 -28.16 -3.86
CA LEU A 443 -8.07 -28.68 -2.74
C LEU A 443 -8.43 -30.14 -2.40
N SER A 444 -9.71 -30.48 -2.43
CA SER A 444 -10.18 -31.87 -2.22
C SER A 444 -9.70 -32.79 -3.34
N MET A 445 -9.77 -32.33 -4.59
CA MET A 445 -9.29 -33.09 -5.76
C MET A 445 -7.78 -33.33 -5.70
N LEU A 446 -7.00 -32.40 -5.19
CA LEU A 446 -5.55 -32.57 -5.05
C LEU A 446 -5.20 -33.72 -4.11
N ALA A 447 -6.02 -34.01 -3.09
CA ALA A 447 -5.80 -35.11 -2.16
C ALA A 447 -5.84 -36.52 -2.82
N ASP A 448 -6.43 -36.65 -4.01
CA ASP A 448 -6.45 -37.89 -4.77
C ASP A 448 -5.12 -38.28 -5.42
N GLY A 449 -4.25 -37.30 -5.65
CA GLY A 449 -3.01 -37.54 -6.40
C GLY A 449 -1.77 -36.83 -5.87
N HIS A 450 -1.89 -36.06 -4.79
CA HIS A 450 -0.80 -35.27 -4.22
C HIS A 450 -0.63 -35.54 -2.74
N ARG A 451 0.59 -35.85 -2.34
CA ARG A 451 0.97 -36.08 -0.93
C ARG A 451 1.53 -34.82 -0.28
N ILE A 452 2.04 -33.90 -1.07
CA ILE A 452 2.61 -32.63 -0.60
C ILE A 452 1.92 -31.48 -1.34
N VAL A 453 1.42 -30.53 -0.57
CA VAL A 453 0.91 -29.25 -1.05
C VAL A 453 1.82 -28.16 -0.53
N VAL A 454 2.36 -27.34 -1.42
CA VAL A 454 3.25 -26.22 -1.14
C VAL A 454 2.48 -24.93 -1.38
N THR A 455 2.43 -24.04 -0.41
CA THR A 455 1.82 -22.71 -0.56
C THR A 455 2.89 -21.64 -0.52
N LEU A 456 2.82 -20.71 -1.46
CA LEU A 456 3.72 -19.58 -1.56
C LEU A 456 2.92 -18.29 -1.47
N GLU A 457 3.27 -17.42 -0.52
CA GLU A 457 2.72 -16.09 -0.35
C GLU A 457 3.83 -15.07 -0.05
N ASP A 458 3.69 -13.86 -0.53
CA ASP A 458 4.64 -12.76 -0.30
C ASP A 458 4.25 -11.89 0.91
N GLY A 459 3.41 -12.43 1.79
CA GLY A 459 2.98 -11.84 3.06
C GLY A 459 3.53 -12.61 4.27
N GLN A 460 3.16 -12.13 5.46
CA GLN A 460 3.44 -12.82 6.71
C GLN A 460 2.68 -14.14 6.78
N LEU A 461 3.39 -15.22 7.14
CA LEU A 461 2.79 -16.55 7.27
C LEU A 461 1.77 -16.64 8.40
N GLU A 462 2.09 -16.02 9.56
CA GLU A 462 1.22 -16.08 10.74
C GLU A 462 -0.12 -15.39 10.45
N GLY A 463 -1.20 -16.16 10.44
CA GLY A 463 -2.53 -15.73 10.04
C GLY A 463 -2.73 -15.59 8.53
N GLY A 464 -1.74 -15.97 7.71
CA GLY A 464 -1.76 -15.86 6.26
C GLY A 464 -2.65 -16.89 5.56
N TRP A 465 -2.65 -16.81 4.22
CA TRP A 465 -3.46 -17.70 3.40
C TRP A 465 -2.98 -19.16 3.45
N GLY A 466 -1.66 -19.41 3.52
CA GLY A 466 -1.10 -20.76 3.60
C GLY A 466 -1.54 -21.52 4.86
N GLU A 467 -1.70 -20.82 5.98
CA GLU A 467 -2.23 -21.42 7.21
C GLU A 467 -3.69 -21.86 7.07
N LYS A 468 -4.51 -21.14 6.29
CA LYS A 468 -5.89 -21.55 5.98
C LYS A 468 -5.91 -22.86 5.18
N ILE A 469 -5.00 -23.04 4.23
CA ILE A 469 -4.82 -24.29 3.47
C ILE A 469 -4.41 -25.44 4.42
N THR A 470 -3.48 -25.18 5.34
CA THR A 470 -3.09 -26.17 6.35
C THR A 470 -4.28 -26.57 7.23
N ALA A 471 -5.06 -25.60 7.68
CA ALA A 471 -6.25 -25.86 8.49
C ALA A 471 -7.32 -26.65 7.72
N PHE A 472 -7.52 -26.38 6.43
CA PHE A 472 -8.43 -27.11 5.56
C PHE A 472 -8.10 -28.62 5.55
N TYR A 473 -6.84 -28.97 5.26
CA TYR A 473 -6.42 -30.37 5.23
C TYR A 473 -6.42 -31.02 6.61
N ALA A 474 -5.93 -30.34 7.64
CA ALA A 474 -5.83 -30.87 9.00
C ALA A 474 -7.20 -31.13 9.65
N ASN A 475 -8.24 -30.37 9.30
CA ASN A 475 -9.60 -30.53 9.82
C ASN A 475 -10.52 -31.36 8.92
N SER A 476 -10.00 -31.87 7.79
CA SER A 476 -10.80 -32.69 6.88
C SER A 476 -11.21 -34.02 7.51
N THR A 477 -12.43 -34.44 7.26
CA THR A 477 -12.93 -35.79 7.63
C THR A 477 -12.54 -36.87 6.60
N ASP A 478 -12.10 -36.47 5.40
CA ASP A 478 -11.53 -37.37 4.41
C ASP A 478 -10.10 -37.75 4.80
N SER A 479 -9.86 -39.03 5.02
CA SER A 479 -8.54 -39.54 5.40
C SER A 479 -7.45 -39.28 4.38
N ARG A 480 -7.78 -39.14 3.10
CA ARG A 480 -6.84 -38.81 2.01
C ARG A 480 -6.41 -37.36 2.14
N ALA A 481 -7.35 -36.44 2.36
CA ALA A 481 -7.09 -35.04 2.58
C ALA A 481 -6.28 -34.83 3.88
N ASN A 482 -6.64 -35.50 4.95
CA ASN A 482 -5.90 -35.42 6.22
C ASN A 482 -4.46 -35.99 6.12
N ALA A 483 -4.18 -36.84 5.14
CA ALA A 483 -2.83 -37.36 4.87
C ALA A 483 -1.94 -36.42 4.05
N VAL A 484 -2.48 -35.32 3.51
CA VAL A 484 -1.71 -34.34 2.75
C VAL A 484 -0.79 -33.55 3.67
N HIS A 485 0.50 -33.53 3.35
CA HIS A 485 1.48 -32.72 4.06
C HIS A 485 1.59 -31.32 3.44
N VAL A 486 1.23 -30.28 4.20
CA VAL A 486 1.29 -28.90 3.73
C VAL A 486 2.60 -28.22 4.14
N LEU A 487 3.25 -27.56 3.20
CA LEU A 487 4.45 -26.78 3.41
C LEU A 487 4.16 -25.32 3.06
N ASN A 488 4.10 -24.45 4.04
CA ASN A 488 3.85 -23.03 3.86
C ASN A 488 5.15 -22.24 3.78
N PHE A 489 5.24 -21.31 2.79
CA PHE A 489 6.35 -20.39 2.62
C PHE A 489 5.81 -18.96 2.51
N GLY A 490 6.38 -18.06 3.30
CA GLY A 490 6.06 -16.64 3.37
C GLY A 490 7.02 -15.93 4.31
N ALA A 491 6.76 -14.67 4.61
CA ALA A 491 7.58 -13.86 5.48
C ALA A 491 7.40 -14.20 6.96
N VAL A 492 8.46 -14.00 7.74
CA VAL A 492 8.38 -14.01 9.20
C VAL A 492 7.73 -12.70 9.66
N LYS A 493 6.94 -12.77 10.72
CA LYS A 493 6.30 -11.60 11.36
C LYS A 493 7.33 -10.78 12.12
N GLU A 494 7.95 -9.86 11.42
CA GLU A 494 8.95 -8.95 11.97
C GLU A 494 8.99 -7.62 11.21
N PHE A 495 9.59 -6.59 11.80
CA PHE A 495 9.91 -5.36 11.09
C PHE A 495 11.26 -5.49 10.40
N THR A 496 11.31 -5.13 9.10
CA THR A 496 12.51 -5.23 8.26
C THR A 496 12.82 -3.86 7.68
N ASP A 497 13.73 -3.11 8.29
CA ASP A 497 14.05 -1.76 7.83
C ASP A 497 15.06 -1.77 6.68
N ARG A 498 14.62 -1.39 5.49
CA ARG A 498 15.44 -1.19 4.28
C ARG A 498 16.38 -2.34 3.93
N VAL A 499 15.94 -3.55 4.17
CA VAL A 499 16.66 -4.75 3.72
C VAL A 499 16.24 -5.04 2.27
N PRO A 500 17.18 -5.20 1.32
CA PRO A 500 16.85 -5.52 -0.07
C PRO A 500 15.93 -6.75 -0.19
N LEU A 501 14.93 -6.70 -1.06
CA LEU A 501 13.94 -7.77 -1.21
C LEU A 501 14.58 -9.14 -1.49
N ALA A 502 15.65 -9.18 -2.29
CA ALA A 502 16.40 -10.41 -2.57
C ALA A 502 17.03 -11.01 -1.30
N ASP A 503 17.48 -10.18 -0.35
CA ASP A 503 18.03 -10.63 0.93
C ASP A 503 16.92 -11.15 1.85
N LEU A 504 15.76 -10.48 1.87
CA LEU A 504 14.58 -10.94 2.60
C LEU A 504 14.09 -12.28 2.06
N ASN A 505 14.00 -12.44 0.75
CA ASN A 505 13.62 -13.71 0.12
C ASN A 505 14.58 -14.83 0.50
N ARG A 506 15.90 -14.57 0.51
CA ARG A 506 16.89 -15.56 0.99
C ARG A 506 16.72 -15.86 2.48
N ARG A 507 16.49 -14.85 3.30
CA ARG A 507 16.32 -14.97 4.75
C ARG A 507 15.09 -15.81 5.10
N TYR A 508 13.97 -15.60 4.40
CA TYR A 508 12.72 -16.32 4.66
C TYR A 508 12.61 -17.63 3.87
N GLY A 509 13.61 -17.97 3.08
CA GLY A 509 13.58 -19.21 2.28
C GLY A 509 12.69 -19.17 1.06
N LEU A 510 12.28 -17.97 0.62
CA LEU A 510 11.50 -17.73 -0.59
C LEU A 510 12.40 -17.75 -1.84
N THR A 511 13.16 -18.83 -2.00
CA THR A 511 13.98 -19.09 -3.17
C THR A 511 13.74 -20.50 -3.71
N PRO A 512 13.82 -20.73 -5.04
CA PRO A 512 13.54 -22.04 -5.62
C PRO A 512 14.36 -23.16 -4.99
N GLU A 513 15.65 -22.91 -4.72
CA GLU A 513 16.56 -23.90 -4.12
C GLU A 513 16.12 -24.33 -2.73
N ARG A 514 15.78 -23.36 -1.88
CA ARG A 514 15.38 -23.66 -0.49
C ARG A 514 14.04 -24.37 -0.44
N ILE A 515 13.10 -23.94 -1.26
CA ILE A 515 11.77 -24.56 -1.34
C ILE A 515 11.90 -26.00 -1.82
N VAL A 516 12.63 -26.26 -2.92
CA VAL A 516 12.88 -27.61 -3.46
C VAL A 516 13.57 -28.49 -2.42
N ASN A 517 14.58 -27.98 -1.72
CA ASN A 517 15.26 -28.74 -0.67
C ASN A 517 14.32 -29.11 0.47
N ARG A 518 13.43 -28.21 0.90
CA ARG A 518 12.44 -28.48 1.93
C ARG A 518 11.40 -29.52 1.47
N ILE A 519 10.96 -29.44 0.22
CA ILE A 519 10.06 -30.45 -0.39
C ILE A 519 10.73 -31.84 -0.40
N ARG A 520 12.01 -31.93 -0.78
CA ARG A 520 12.77 -33.19 -0.78
C ARG A 520 12.91 -33.80 0.61
N GLN A 521 13.15 -32.96 1.61
CA GLN A 521 13.21 -33.41 3.03
C GLN A 521 11.86 -33.91 3.58
N ALA A 522 10.75 -33.39 3.08
CA ALA A 522 9.41 -33.77 3.48
C ALA A 522 8.87 -35.01 2.75
N ARG A 523 9.55 -35.46 1.70
CA ARG A 523 9.20 -36.72 1.02
C ARG A 523 9.50 -37.89 1.95
N PRO A 524 8.54 -38.79 2.17
CA PRO A 524 8.74 -39.99 2.98
C PRO A 524 9.74 -40.95 2.33
#